data_50a9175c33567be59d44a9d765e5c9aa
#
_entry.id   50a9175c33567be59d44a9d765e5c9aa
#
_cell.length_a   1.000
_cell.length_b   1.000
_cell.length_c   1.000
_cell.angle_alpha   90.00
_cell.angle_beta   90.00
_cell.angle_gamma   90.00
#
_symmetry.space_group_name_H-M   'P 1'
#
loop_
_entity.id
_entity.type
_entity.pdbx_description
1 polymer ?
#
loop_
_entity_poly.entity_id
_entity_poly.type
_entity_poly.pdbx_seq_one_letter_code
_entity_poly.pdbx_strand_id
1 'polypeptide(L)'
;RRTFYKQIDKYICLNDSQIKLLINIGFDKNKIVKKYNFVSDAESNLKKMEIEELPQRYIVFYGRIGEEKGIRILMKIWDKLSQIPLVIMGGGPLEQELKAWAEKNDDVYYLGYTEHNKCLSIVKNSEFVIFPSIWYEGCSMVEIETESLGKGLVATDLGFSSEAIKDGLNGYKIPLGNIELFVEKIICLWNNPDQCKKMGVAARKDYEEKYMQEDNYVQLINIYKSVL
;
A
#
# COMPACT_ATOMS: atom_id res chain seq x y z
N ARG A 1 5.31 -35.08 -4.80
CA ARG A 1 5.09 -33.86 -3.98
C ARG A 1 5.88 -33.87 -2.67
N ARG A 2 5.90 -34.97 -1.91
CA ARG A 2 6.62 -35.05 -0.60
C ARG A 2 8.15 -34.93 -0.70
N THR A 3 8.77 -35.26 -1.82
CA THR A 3 10.24 -35.24 -2.00
C THR A 3 10.77 -33.78 -2.09
N PHE A 4 10.02 -32.89 -2.72
CA PHE A 4 10.42 -31.49 -2.88
C PHE A 4 10.57 -30.74 -1.54
N TYR A 5 9.66 -30.95 -0.60
CA TYR A 5 9.70 -30.28 0.71
C TYR A 5 10.90 -30.69 1.59
N LYS A 6 11.47 -31.87 1.36
CA LYS A 6 12.64 -32.34 2.11
C LYS A 6 13.95 -31.68 1.65
N GLN A 7 13.98 -31.17 0.44
CA GLN A 7 15.17 -30.56 -0.17
C GLN A 7 15.25 -29.04 0.03
N ILE A 8 14.21 -28.42 0.61
CA ILE A 8 14.20 -27.00 0.90
C ILE A 8 14.60 -26.78 2.36
N ASP A 9 15.58 -25.95 2.59
CA ASP A 9 16.08 -25.63 3.92
C ASP A 9 15.22 -24.58 4.62
N LYS A 10 14.84 -23.52 3.91
CA LYS A 10 14.00 -22.43 4.45
C LYS A 10 12.94 -21.95 3.45
N TYR A 11 11.78 -21.60 3.98
CA TYR A 11 10.66 -20.94 3.27
C TYR A 11 10.55 -19.51 3.76
N ILE A 12 10.79 -18.55 2.88
CA ILE A 12 10.65 -17.14 3.21
C ILE A 12 9.21 -16.72 2.93
N CYS A 13 8.50 -16.29 3.97
CA CYS A 13 7.14 -15.75 3.90
C CYS A 13 7.18 -14.24 4.07
N LEU A 14 6.32 -13.56 3.35
CA LEU A 14 6.26 -12.09 3.32
C LEU A 14 5.34 -11.51 4.39
N ASN A 15 4.47 -12.32 5.00
CA ASN A 15 3.56 -11.90 6.07
C ASN A 15 3.11 -13.08 6.95
N ASP A 16 2.45 -12.78 8.06
CA ASP A 16 1.97 -13.79 9.00
C ASP A 16 0.85 -14.69 8.44
N SER A 17 0.05 -14.16 7.52
CA SER A 17 -1.01 -14.96 6.87
C SER A 17 -0.42 -16.07 5.99
N GLN A 18 0.67 -15.78 5.27
CA GLN A 18 1.41 -16.81 4.51
C GLN A 18 2.04 -17.87 5.44
N ILE A 19 2.60 -17.44 6.57
CA ILE A 19 3.15 -18.36 7.58
C ILE A 19 2.06 -19.32 8.09
N LYS A 20 0.91 -18.76 8.51
CA LYS A 20 -0.24 -19.55 8.97
C LYS A 20 -0.72 -20.52 7.91
N LEU A 21 -0.81 -20.08 6.65
CA LEU A 21 -1.21 -20.92 5.53
C LEU A 21 -0.25 -22.11 5.35
N LEU A 22 1.07 -21.86 5.31
CA LEU A 22 2.06 -22.92 5.15
C LEU A 22 2.01 -23.94 6.29
N ILE A 23 1.90 -23.46 7.54
CA ILE A 23 1.78 -24.35 8.71
C ILE A 23 0.52 -25.21 8.60
N ASN A 24 -0.62 -24.63 8.26
CA ASN A 24 -1.91 -25.33 8.15
C ASN A 24 -1.91 -26.42 7.07
N ILE A 25 -1.15 -26.26 6.00
CA ILE A 25 -1.00 -27.26 4.94
C ILE A 25 0.17 -28.24 5.19
N GLY A 26 0.78 -28.19 6.40
CA GLY A 26 1.71 -29.20 6.87
C GLY A 26 3.20 -28.91 6.62
N PHE A 27 3.60 -27.68 6.36
CA PHE A 27 5.00 -27.30 6.28
C PHE A 27 5.62 -27.26 7.69
N ASP A 28 6.89 -27.64 7.79
CA ASP A 28 7.63 -27.57 9.05
C ASP A 28 7.86 -26.11 9.46
N LYS A 29 7.28 -25.74 10.60
CA LYS A 29 7.39 -24.38 11.17
C LYS A 29 8.84 -23.92 11.39
N ASN A 30 9.76 -24.86 11.66
CA ASN A 30 11.17 -24.54 11.90
C ASN A 30 11.92 -24.16 10.61
N LYS A 31 11.33 -24.47 9.46
CA LYS A 31 11.84 -24.07 8.14
C LYS A 31 11.22 -22.78 7.63
N ILE A 32 10.22 -22.21 8.31
CA ILE A 32 9.53 -21.00 7.88
C ILE A 32 10.15 -19.78 8.53
N VAL A 33 10.48 -18.77 7.73
CA VAL A 33 11.05 -17.49 8.19
C VAL A 33 10.23 -16.35 7.60
N LYS A 34 9.86 -15.38 8.44
CA LYS A 34 9.25 -14.14 7.96
C LYS A 34 10.33 -13.15 7.53
N LYS A 35 10.19 -12.62 6.33
CA LYS A 35 11.03 -11.55 5.81
C LYS A 35 10.23 -10.71 4.84
N TYR A 36 10.02 -9.44 5.19
CA TYR A 36 9.30 -8.49 4.35
C TYR A 36 10.07 -8.15 3.05
N ASN A 37 9.38 -7.57 2.09
CA ASN A 37 10.02 -6.77 1.05
C ASN A 37 10.60 -5.49 1.67
N PHE A 38 11.33 -4.75 0.88
CA PHE A 38 11.89 -3.45 1.26
C PHE A 38 11.77 -2.47 0.10
N VAL A 39 11.86 -1.21 0.40
CA VAL A 39 12.09 -0.14 -0.58
C VAL A 39 13.29 0.68 -0.13
N SER A 40 13.99 1.28 -1.09
CA SER A 40 14.98 2.31 -0.76
C SER A 40 14.26 3.52 -0.17
N ASP A 41 14.91 4.24 0.73
CA ASP A 41 14.29 5.41 1.35
C ASP A 41 13.84 6.42 0.29
N ALA A 42 12.53 6.43 0.04
CA ALA A 42 11.93 7.25 -1.00
C ALA A 42 12.08 8.75 -0.66
N GLU A 43 11.93 9.13 0.61
CA GLU A 43 12.04 10.53 1.04
C GLU A 43 13.40 11.12 0.80
N SER A 44 14.47 10.38 1.12
CA SER A 44 15.86 10.81 0.93
C SER A 44 16.26 10.94 -0.54
N ASN A 45 15.56 10.24 -1.43
CA ASN A 45 15.88 10.18 -2.86
C ASN A 45 14.98 11.07 -3.73
N LEU A 46 13.92 11.68 -3.16
CA LEU A 46 13.02 12.53 -3.94
C LEU A 46 13.71 13.83 -4.37
N LYS A 47 13.76 14.03 -5.70
CA LYS A 47 14.06 15.34 -6.27
C LYS A 47 12.82 16.22 -6.14
N LYS A 48 12.99 17.49 -5.74
CA LYS A 48 11.91 18.48 -5.84
C LYS A 48 11.45 18.56 -7.30
N MET A 49 10.21 18.16 -7.54
CA MET A 49 9.56 18.31 -8.84
C MET A 49 8.38 19.27 -8.65
N GLU A 50 8.29 20.27 -9.52
CA GLU A 50 7.07 21.08 -9.62
C GLU A 50 5.99 20.20 -10.27
N ILE A 51 4.87 20.07 -9.57
CA ILE A 51 3.71 19.33 -10.06
C ILE A 51 2.68 20.39 -10.42
N GLU A 52 2.73 20.82 -11.68
CA GLU A 52 1.74 21.73 -12.25
C GLU A 52 0.39 20.99 -12.40
N GLU A 53 -0.71 21.72 -12.26
CA GLU A 53 -2.09 21.28 -12.58
C GLU A 53 -2.77 20.33 -11.57
N LEU A 54 -2.22 20.09 -10.36
CA LEU A 54 -2.93 19.36 -9.32
C LEU A 54 -3.53 20.30 -8.25
N PRO A 55 -4.65 19.90 -7.62
CA PRO A 55 -5.20 20.65 -6.48
C PRO A 55 -4.18 20.76 -5.34
N GLN A 56 -4.29 21.82 -4.53
CA GLN A 56 -3.39 22.02 -3.36
C GLN A 56 -3.51 20.89 -2.32
N ARG A 57 -4.68 20.29 -2.22
CA ARG A 57 -4.95 19.15 -1.34
C ARG A 57 -5.61 18.04 -2.13
N TYR A 58 -5.16 16.83 -1.96
CA TYR A 58 -5.70 15.65 -2.64
C TYR A 58 -5.37 14.35 -1.92
N ILE A 59 -6.14 13.34 -2.22
CA ILE A 59 -5.90 11.95 -1.83
C ILE A 59 -5.33 11.22 -3.04
N VAL A 60 -4.52 10.19 -2.84
CA VAL A 60 -3.89 9.45 -3.94
C VAL A 60 -4.31 7.98 -3.93
N PHE A 61 -4.58 7.47 -5.11
CA PHE A 61 -4.45 6.06 -5.45
C PHE A 61 -3.33 5.91 -6.48
N TYR A 62 -2.44 4.94 -6.28
CA TYR A 62 -1.43 4.60 -7.29
C TYR A 62 -1.16 3.10 -7.34
N GLY A 63 -0.90 2.59 -8.54
CA GLY A 63 -0.65 1.19 -8.80
C GLY A 63 -1.33 0.69 -10.06
N ARG A 64 -1.40 -0.63 -10.21
CA ARG A 64 -2.05 -1.25 -11.36
C ARG A 64 -3.55 -0.96 -11.37
N ILE A 65 -4.06 -0.52 -12.53
CA ILE A 65 -5.50 -0.27 -12.74
C ILE A 65 -6.19 -1.58 -13.10
N GLY A 66 -6.46 -2.39 -12.08
CA GLY A 66 -7.01 -3.74 -12.20
C GLY A 66 -8.08 -4.04 -11.17
N GLU A 67 -8.86 -5.09 -11.43
CA GLU A 67 -9.92 -5.56 -10.53
C GLU A 67 -9.36 -5.89 -9.14
N GLU A 68 -8.22 -6.56 -9.10
CA GLU A 68 -7.55 -6.99 -7.88
C GLU A 68 -7.12 -5.83 -6.98
N LYS A 69 -6.89 -4.65 -7.55
CA LYS A 69 -6.56 -3.42 -6.81
C LYS A 69 -7.78 -2.62 -6.37
N GLY A 70 -8.97 -3.16 -6.62
CA GLY A 70 -10.22 -2.60 -6.13
C GLY A 70 -10.65 -1.32 -6.87
N ILE A 71 -10.30 -1.16 -8.15
CA ILE A 71 -10.64 0.04 -8.93
C ILE A 71 -12.14 0.31 -8.92
N ARG A 72 -12.97 -0.71 -9.11
CA ARG A 72 -14.43 -0.53 -9.07
C ARG A 72 -14.96 -0.18 -7.68
N ILE A 73 -14.25 -0.59 -6.62
CA ILE A 73 -14.55 -0.17 -5.25
C ILE A 73 -14.17 1.29 -5.07
N LEU A 74 -12.99 1.71 -5.56
CA LEU A 74 -12.54 3.10 -5.54
C LEU A 74 -13.56 4.03 -6.21
N MET A 75 -14.04 3.66 -7.40
CA MET A 75 -15.06 4.42 -8.13
C MET A 75 -16.35 4.56 -7.29
N LYS A 76 -16.87 3.45 -6.73
CA LYS A 76 -18.06 3.47 -5.87
C LYS A 76 -17.89 4.29 -4.59
N ILE A 77 -16.69 4.38 -4.03
CA ILE A 77 -16.37 5.23 -2.89
C ILE A 77 -16.47 6.69 -3.31
N TRP A 78 -15.81 7.08 -4.43
CA TRP A 78 -15.81 8.47 -4.89
C TRP A 78 -17.15 8.95 -5.42
N ASP A 79 -17.99 8.05 -5.97
CA ASP A 79 -19.39 8.39 -6.33
C ASP A 79 -20.23 8.86 -5.11
N LYS A 80 -19.77 8.58 -3.88
CA LYS A 80 -20.41 9.04 -2.64
C LYS A 80 -19.73 10.25 -1.99
N LEU A 81 -18.61 10.69 -2.54
CA LEU A 81 -17.83 11.84 -2.07
C LEU A 81 -18.01 13.01 -3.03
N SER A 82 -17.94 14.22 -2.50
CA SER A 82 -17.94 15.45 -3.28
C SER A 82 -16.89 16.42 -2.72
N GLN A 83 -16.28 17.20 -3.60
CA GLN A 83 -15.27 18.20 -3.25
C GLN A 83 -14.04 17.64 -2.52
N ILE A 84 -13.73 16.36 -2.75
CA ILE A 84 -12.52 15.72 -2.25
C ILE A 84 -11.70 15.25 -3.45
N PRO A 85 -10.64 15.98 -3.82
CA PRO A 85 -9.84 15.64 -4.97
C PRO A 85 -9.11 14.30 -4.82
N LEU A 86 -9.23 13.45 -5.84
CA LEU A 86 -8.53 12.18 -5.99
C LEU A 86 -7.58 12.23 -7.16
N VAL A 87 -6.31 11.97 -6.91
CA VAL A 87 -5.31 11.76 -7.95
C VAL A 87 -5.07 10.27 -8.13
N ILE A 88 -5.23 9.78 -9.37
CA ILE A 88 -5.06 8.37 -9.71
C ILE A 88 -3.88 8.23 -10.67
N MET A 89 -2.94 7.35 -10.33
CA MET A 89 -1.76 7.06 -11.15
C MET A 89 -1.61 5.56 -11.41
N GLY A 90 -1.32 5.22 -12.65
CA GLY A 90 -1.06 3.85 -13.09
C GLY A 90 -1.74 3.49 -14.39
N GLY A 91 -1.48 2.28 -14.87
CA GLY A 91 -2.10 1.70 -16.05
C GLY A 91 -2.59 0.27 -15.77
N GLY A 92 -3.43 -0.26 -16.63
CA GLY A 92 -3.90 -1.62 -16.48
C GLY A 92 -5.20 -1.94 -17.24
N PRO A 93 -5.74 -3.16 -17.04
CA PRO A 93 -6.86 -3.65 -17.84
C PRO A 93 -8.16 -2.84 -17.68
N LEU A 94 -8.35 -2.14 -16.55
CA LEU A 94 -9.54 -1.30 -16.32
C LEU A 94 -9.31 0.18 -16.65
N GLU A 95 -8.22 0.52 -17.34
CA GLU A 95 -7.85 1.90 -17.65
C GLU A 95 -8.93 2.65 -18.44
N GLN A 96 -9.50 2.03 -19.47
CA GLN A 96 -10.54 2.66 -20.28
C GLN A 96 -11.82 2.93 -19.48
N GLU A 97 -12.23 1.97 -18.63
CA GLU A 97 -13.38 2.11 -17.74
C GLU A 97 -13.16 3.24 -16.72
N LEU A 98 -11.97 3.26 -16.10
CA LEU A 98 -11.58 4.29 -15.14
C LEU A 98 -11.56 5.68 -15.79
N LYS A 99 -10.97 5.81 -16.99
CA LYS A 99 -10.89 7.08 -17.72
C LYS A 99 -12.28 7.64 -18.04
N ALA A 100 -13.17 6.81 -18.58
CA ALA A 100 -14.53 7.22 -18.90
C ALA A 100 -15.36 7.61 -17.66
N TRP A 101 -15.04 7.04 -16.50
CA TRP A 101 -15.63 7.42 -15.22
C TRP A 101 -15.02 8.73 -14.70
N ALA A 102 -13.68 8.88 -14.74
CA ALA A 102 -12.99 10.07 -14.28
C ALA A 102 -13.41 11.34 -15.05
N GLU A 103 -13.63 11.23 -16.37
CA GLU A 103 -14.11 12.33 -17.22
C GLU A 103 -15.50 12.89 -16.80
N LYS A 104 -16.25 12.18 -15.98
CA LYS A 104 -17.57 12.60 -15.46
C LYS A 104 -17.51 13.14 -14.03
N ASN A 105 -16.33 13.17 -13.44
CA ASN A 105 -16.13 13.52 -12.02
C ASN A 105 -15.05 14.61 -11.93
N ASP A 106 -15.46 15.85 -11.73
CA ASP A 106 -14.58 17.03 -11.71
C ASP A 106 -13.50 16.99 -10.62
N ASP A 107 -13.73 16.21 -9.56
CA ASP A 107 -12.79 16.04 -8.45
C ASP A 107 -11.79 14.87 -8.68
N VAL A 108 -11.80 14.21 -9.86
CA VAL A 108 -10.95 13.06 -10.16
C VAL A 108 -9.92 13.38 -11.25
N TYR A 109 -8.65 13.24 -10.89
CA TYR A 109 -7.50 13.54 -11.74
C TYR A 109 -6.78 12.25 -12.11
N TYR A 110 -7.11 11.66 -13.26
CA TYR A 110 -6.43 10.47 -13.74
C TYR A 110 -5.23 10.83 -14.62
N LEU A 111 -4.02 10.52 -14.13
CA LEU A 111 -2.76 10.88 -14.79
C LEU A 111 -2.18 9.77 -15.69
N GLY A 112 -2.84 8.59 -15.74
CA GLY A 112 -2.29 7.45 -16.47
C GLY A 112 -1.00 6.91 -15.87
N TYR A 113 -0.23 6.20 -16.68
CA TYR A 113 1.10 5.73 -16.27
C TYR A 113 2.00 6.94 -15.95
N THR A 114 2.53 6.94 -14.74
CA THR A 114 3.38 8.02 -14.22
C THR A 114 4.75 7.44 -13.88
N GLU A 115 5.81 8.14 -14.28
CA GLU A 115 7.19 7.76 -13.94
C GLU A 115 7.34 7.68 -12.41
N HIS A 116 8.12 6.69 -11.94
CA HIS A 116 8.15 6.32 -10.53
C HIS A 116 8.52 7.47 -9.58
N ASN A 117 9.56 8.26 -9.89
CA ASN A 117 9.95 9.39 -9.05
C ASN A 117 8.89 10.50 -9.03
N LYS A 118 8.23 10.74 -10.19
CA LYS A 118 7.10 11.68 -10.26
C LYS A 118 5.92 11.17 -9.43
N CYS A 119 5.62 9.87 -9.53
CA CYS A 119 4.60 9.22 -8.74
C CYS A 119 4.85 9.41 -7.23
N LEU A 120 6.05 9.09 -6.75
CA LEU A 120 6.42 9.26 -5.34
C LEU A 120 6.37 10.73 -4.89
N SER A 121 6.73 11.67 -5.77
CA SER A 121 6.61 13.11 -5.45
C SER A 121 5.15 13.53 -5.28
N ILE A 122 4.23 13.01 -6.11
CA ILE A 122 2.80 13.25 -5.98
C ILE A 122 2.27 12.63 -4.68
N VAL A 123 2.67 11.40 -4.37
CA VAL A 123 2.30 10.73 -3.10
C VAL A 123 2.81 11.53 -1.89
N LYS A 124 4.05 12.02 -1.93
CA LYS A 124 4.63 12.83 -0.83
C LYS A 124 3.84 14.10 -0.54
N ASN A 125 3.23 14.70 -1.55
CA ASN A 125 2.44 15.93 -1.41
C ASN A 125 0.95 15.69 -1.12
N SER A 126 0.48 14.43 -1.12
CA SER A 126 -0.90 14.08 -0.81
C SER A 126 -1.20 14.19 0.68
N GLU A 127 -2.48 14.17 1.05
CA GLU A 127 -2.90 14.06 2.46
C GLU A 127 -2.66 12.64 2.98
N PHE A 128 -3.13 11.64 2.27
CA PHE A 128 -2.96 10.20 2.53
C PHE A 128 -3.22 9.39 1.27
N VAL A 129 -2.98 8.08 1.35
CA VAL A 129 -3.18 7.14 0.25
C VAL A 129 -4.38 6.24 0.53
N ILE A 130 -5.19 5.97 -0.49
CA ILE A 130 -6.26 4.96 -0.46
C ILE A 130 -5.81 3.69 -1.17
N PHE A 131 -6.02 2.52 -0.54
CA PHE A 131 -5.63 1.23 -1.06
C PHE A 131 -6.75 0.19 -0.89
N PRO A 132 -7.81 0.21 -1.74
CA PRO A 132 -8.98 -0.63 -1.60
C PRO A 132 -8.79 -2.01 -2.26
N SER A 133 -7.57 -2.56 -2.23
CA SER A 133 -7.25 -3.85 -2.84
C SER A 133 -8.15 -4.97 -2.32
N ILE A 134 -8.62 -5.83 -3.22
CA ILE A 134 -9.39 -7.04 -2.90
C ILE A 134 -8.53 -8.30 -2.97
N TRP A 135 -7.23 -8.14 -3.11
CA TRP A 135 -6.26 -9.21 -3.22
C TRP A 135 -5.53 -9.46 -1.90
N TYR A 136 -5.19 -10.71 -1.63
CA TYR A 136 -4.29 -11.06 -0.52
C TYR A 136 -2.85 -10.66 -0.86
N GLU A 137 -2.52 -9.38 -0.71
CA GLU A 137 -1.16 -8.90 -0.93
C GLU A 137 -0.16 -9.63 -0.03
N GLY A 138 0.95 -10.05 -0.62
CA GLY A 138 2.03 -10.69 0.14
C GLY A 138 2.79 -9.69 1.00
N CYS A 139 3.31 -8.66 0.36
CA CYS A 139 3.96 -7.50 0.98
C CYS A 139 3.95 -6.39 -0.08
N SER A 140 2.98 -5.50 0.03
CA SER A 140 2.69 -4.50 -0.99
C SER A 140 3.77 -3.43 -1.04
N MET A 141 4.40 -3.26 -2.21
CA MET A 141 5.39 -2.20 -2.41
C MET A 141 4.76 -0.81 -2.29
N VAL A 142 3.53 -0.64 -2.80
CA VAL A 142 2.74 0.60 -2.67
C VAL A 142 2.57 1.00 -1.21
N GLU A 143 2.26 0.06 -0.32
CA GLU A 143 2.09 0.36 1.11
C GLU A 143 3.42 0.76 1.75
N ILE A 144 4.50 0.00 1.48
CA ILE A 144 5.83 0.30 2.04
C ILE A 144 6.36 1.65 1.52
N GLU A 145 6.19 1.95 0.22
CA GLU A 145 6.55 3.24 -0.36
C GLU A 145 5.76 4.40 0.29
N THR A 146 4.46 4.19 0.50
CA THR A 146 3.59 5.16 1.20
C THR A 146 4.11 5.45 2.61
N GLU A 147 4.43 4.42 3.38
CA GLU A 147 4.99 4.55 4.71
C GLU A 147 6.38 5.22 4.69
N SER A 148 7.22 4.90 3.70
CA SER A 148 8.55 5.53 3.55
C SER A 148 8.47 7.03 3.28
N LEU A 149 7.38 7.48 2.67
CA LEU A 149 7.08 8.90 2.42
C LEU A 149 6.39 9.59 3.59
N GLY A 150 6.17 8.89 4.70
CA GLY A 150 5.47 9.42 5.85
C GLY A 150 4.01 9.77 5.56
N LYS A 151 3.31 8.89 4.86
CA LYS A 151 1.88 9.03 4.57
C LYS A 151 1.08 7.89 5.21
N GLY A 152 -0.09 8.25 5.75
CA GLY A 152 -1.04 7.27 6.26
C GLY A 152 -1.79 6.58 5.12
N LEU A 153 -2.37 5.42 5.43
CA LEU A 153 -3.15 4.60 4.51
C LEU A 153 -4.59 4.42 4.99
N VAL A 154 -5.54 4.46 4.05
CA VAL A 154 -6.89 3.93 4.25
C VAL A 154 -7.01 2.72 3.33
N ALA A 155 -6.96 1.52 3.88
CA ALA A 155 -6.84 0.29 3.10
C ALA A 155 -7.82 -0.79 3.50
N THR A 156 -8.10 -1.73 2.60
CA THR A 156 -8.87 -2.93 2.93
C THR A 156 -8.11 -3.78 3.96
N ASP A 157 -8.79 -4.24 4.99
CA ASP A 157 -8.27 -5.16 6.00
C ASP A 157 -8.10 -6.56 5.41
N LEU A 158 -7.06 -6.74 4.59
CA LEU A 158 -6.81 -7.96 3.85
C LEU A 158 -5.30 -8.15 3.59
N GLY A 159 -4.82 -9.38 3.72
CA GLY A 159 -3.44 -9.73 3.40
C GLY A 159 -2.42 -8.93 4.20
N PHE A 160 -1.49 -8.27 3.52
CA PHE A 160 -0.44 -7.48 4.14
C PHE A 160 -0.97 -6.25 4.90
N SER A 161 -1.98 -5.57 4.38
CA SER A 161 -2.59 -4.39 5.02
C SER A 161 -3.12 -4.70 6.43
N SER A 162 -3.65 -5.93 6.66
CA SER A 162 -4.10 -6.36 7.99
C SER A 162 -2.99 -6.37 9.03
N GLU A 163 -1.75 -6.62 8.62
CA GLU A 163 -0.57 -6.68 9.48
C GLU A 163 0.16 -5.32 9.56
N ALA A 164 0.32 -4.65 8.44
CA ALA A 164 1.07 -3.39 8.34
C ALA A 164 0.36 -2.23 9.01
N ILE A 165 -0.97 -2.14 8.85
CA ILE A 165 -1.74 -1.03 9.38
C ILE A 165 -2.15 -1.30 10.83
N LYS A 166 -1.78 -0.38 11.71
CA LYS A 166 -2.26 -0.26 13.09
C LYS A 166 -3.41 0.73 13.10
N ASP A 167 -4.64 0.23 13.17
CA ASP A 167 -5.87 1.00 12.99
C ASP A 167 -5.90 2.25 13.89
N GLY A 168 -6.16 3.40 13.28
CA GLY A 168 -6.17 4.71 13.96
C GLY A 168 -4.78 5.30 14.27
N LEU A 169 -3.68 4.57 14.10
CA LEU A 169 -2.32 5.02 14.40
C LEU A 169 -1.54 5.44 13.15
N ASN A 170 -1.27 4.51 12.21
CA ASN A 170 -0.57 4.78 10.95
C ASN A 170 -1.49 4.70 9.73
N GLY A 171 -2.79 4.42 9.93
CA GLY A 171 -3.80 4.32 8.90
C GLY A 171 -5.13 3.83 9.44
N TYR A 172 -6.05 3.51 8.54
CA TYR A 172 -7.32 2.84 8.86
C TYR A 172 -7.47 1.56 8.06
N LYS A 173 -7.94 0.50 8.74
CA LYS A 173 -8.29 -0.79 8.13
C LYS A 173 -9.79 -0.89 7.94
N ILE A 174 -10.20 -1.18 6.72
CA ILE A 174 -11.61 -1.23 6.34
C ILE A 174 -11.97 -2.67 5.97
N PRO A 175 -12.98 -3.28 6.59
CA PRO A 175 -13.45 -4.60 6.20
C PRO A 175 -13.77 -4.66 4.70
N LEU A 176 -13.39 -5.77 4.05
CA LEU A 176 -13.60 -5.98 2.63
C LEU A 176 -15.05 -5.67 2.21
N GLY A 177 -15.21 -4.80 1.22
CA GLY A 177 -16.50 -4.42 0.66
C GLY A 177 -17.30 -3.39 1.46
N ASN A 178 -16.81 -2.89 2.59
CA ASN A 178 -17.48 -1.86 3.38
C ASN A 178 -17.19 -0.45 2.84
N ILE A 179 -17.93 -0.08 1.79
CA ILE A 179 -17.79 1.23 1.12
C ILE A 179 -18.13 2.38 2.06
N GLU A 180 -19.16 2.23 2.87
CA GLU A 180 -19.62 3.26 3.81
C GLU A 180 -18.53 3.62 4.83
N LEU A 181 -17.82 2.63 5.34
CA LEU A 181 -16.73 2.88 6.29
C LEU A 181 -15.52 3.53 5.59
N PHE A 182 -15.23 3.15 4.32
CA PHE A 182 -14.23 3.89 3.53
C PHE A 182 -14.58 5.37 3.44
N VAL A 183 -15.81 5.70 3.05
CA VAL A 183 -16.32 7.07 2.94
C VAL A 183 -16.20 7.81 4.28
N GLU A 184 -16.64 7.18 5.38
CA GLU A 184 -16.54 7.76 6.73
C GLU A 184 -15.09 8.11 7.10
N LYS A 185 -14.15 7.18 6.91
CA LYS A 185 -12.75 7.39 7.28
C LYS A 185 -12.05 8.40 6.39
N ILE A 186 -12.38 8.43 5.10
CA ILE A 186 -11.90 9.45 4.16
C ILE A 186 -12.36 10.83 4.60
N ILE A 187 -13.64 11.04 4.87
CA ILE A 187 -14.19 12.31 5.33
C ILE A 187 -13.56 12.72 6.67
N CYS A 188 -13.41 11.78 7.59
CA CYS A 188 -12.79 12.01 8.89
C CYS A 188 -11.35 12.54 8.74
N LEU A 189 -10.53 11.91 7.93
CA LEU A 189 -9.15 12.34 7.68
C LEU A 189 -9.07 13.63 6.87
N TRP A 190 -9.88 13.77 5.84
CA TRP A 190 -9.92 14.98 5.01
C TRP A 190 -10.20 16.23 5.82
N ASN A 191 -11.09 16.13 6.82
CA ASN A 191 -11.43 17.22 7.72
C ASN A 191 -10.45 17.39 8.90
N ASN A 192 -9.44 16.50 9.02
CA ASN A 192 -8.46 16.55 10.10
C ASN A 192 -7.01 16.39 9.59
N PRO A 193 -6.43 17.44 8.98
CA PRO A 193 -5.05 17.38 8.45
C PRO A 193 -3.99 17.07 9.53
N ASP A 194 -4.22 17.45 10.78
CA ASP A 194 -3.29 17.14 11.86
C ASP A 194 -3.28 15.63 12.18
N GLN A 195 -4.41 14.96 12.05
CA GLN A 195 -4.45 13.49 12.16
C GLN A 195 -3.73 12.83 11.00
N CYS A 196 -3.87 13.33 9.77
CA CYS A 196 -3.10 12.84 8.61
C CYS A 196 -1.59 12.93 8.87
N LYS A 197 -1.10 14.08 9.39
CA LYS A 197 0.31 14.27 9.74
C LYS A 197 0.78 13.31 10.83
N LYS A 198 -0.01 13.13 11.90
CA LYS A 198 0.31 12.17 12.97
C LYS A 198 0.40 10.73 12.46
N MET A 199 -0.54 10.32 11.61
CA MET A 199 -0.53 9.01 10.96
C MET A 199 0.70 8.85 10.06
N GLY A 200 1.06 9.88 9.30
CA GLY A 200 2.26 9.89 8.47
C GLY A 200 3.54 9.70 9.28
N VAL A 201 3.68 10.37 10.43
CA VAL A 201 4.83 10.19 11.34
C VAL A 201 4.90 8.74 11.86
N ALA A 202 3.77 8.17 12.25
CA ALA A 202 3.70 6.79 12.72
C ALA A 202 4.02 5.78 11.60
N ALA A 203 3.52 6.02 10.38
CA ALA A 203 3.82 5.22 9.21
C ALA A 203 5.32 5.25 8.86
N ARG A 204 5.93 6.45 8.86
CA ARG A 204 7.38 6.60 8.63
C ARG A 204 8.21 5.83 9.65
N LYS A 205 7.83 5.88 10.91
CA LYS A 205 8.49 5.11 11.96
C LYS A 205 8.39 3.60 11.72
N ASP A 206 7.23 3.11 11.33
CA ASP A 206 7.05 1.68 11.01
C ASP A 206 7.91 1.26 9.80
N TYR A 207 8.05 2.12 8.77
CA TYR A 207 8.97 1.89 7.66
C TYR A 207 10.42 1.77 8.13
N GLU A 208 10.90 2.72 8.94
CA GLU A 208 12.27 2.73 9.47
C GLU A 208 12.60 1.52 10.34
N GLU A 209 11.61 1.00 11.08
CA GLU A 209 11.78 -0.17 11.95
C GLU A 209 11.74 -1.51 11.18
N LYS A 210 11.12 -1.59 9.99
CA LYS A 210 10.77 -2.89 9.39
C LYS A 210 11.20 -3.08 7.95
N TYR A 211 11.31 -1.99 7.17
CA TYR A 211 11.36 -2.09 5.71
C TYR A 211 12.58 -1.43 5.09
N MET A 212 13.58 -1.05 5.93
CA MET A 212 14.83 -0.49 5.47
C MET A 212 15.64 -1.51 4.68
N GLN A 213 16.30 -1.04 3.62
CA GLN A 213 17.08 -1.87 2.70
C GLN A 213 18.23 -2.58 3.41
N GLU A 214 18.95 -1.89 4.26
CA GLU A 214 20.13 -2.39 4.97
C GLU A 214 19.77 -3.54 5.91
N ASP A 215 18.73 -3.37 6.72
CA ASP A 215 18.26 -4.39 7.66
C ASP A 215 17.71 -5.61 6.93
N ASN A 216 17.01 -5.37 5.82
CA ASN A 216 16.48 -6.42 4.96
C ASN A 216 17.60 -7.27 4.35
N TYR A 217 18.70 -6.64 3.91
CA TYR A 217 19.88 -7.33 3.40
C TYR A 217 20.57 -8.16 4.49
N VAL A 218 20.78 -7.60 5.67
CA VAL A 218 21.37 -8.31 6.81
C VAL A 218 20.52 -9.53 7.19
N GLN A 219 19.20 -9.38 7.23
CA GLN A 219 18.29 -10.49 7.51
C GLN A 219 18.40 -11.59 6.45
N LEU A 220 18.48 -11.25 5.17
CA LEU A 220 18.62 -12.23 4.08
C LEU A 220 19.94 -13.01 4.20
N ILE A 221 21.05 -12.31 4.46
CA ILE A 221 22.35 -12.95 4.65
C ILE A 221 22.33 -13.91 5.86
N ASN A 222 21.68 -13.52 6.95
CA ASN A 222 21.55 -14.38 8.14
C ASN A 222 20.70 -15.63 7.86
N ILE A 223 19.66 -15.53 7.02
CA ILE A 223 18.89 -16.69 6.57
C ILE A 223 19.79 -17.65 5.78
N TYR A 224 20.59 -17.15 4.85
CA TYR A 224 21.52 -18.01 4.09
C TYR A 224 22.57 -18.67 5.01
N LYS A 225 23.18 -17.92 5.92
CA LYS A 225 24.15 -18.47 6.89
C LYS A 225 23.55 -19.54 7.81
N SER A 226 22.24 -19.51 8.04
CA SER A 226 21.56 -20.49 8.91
C SER A 226 21.36 -21.87 8.26
N VAL A 227 21.67 -22.01 6.99
CA VAL A 227 21.50 -23.27 6.22
C VAL A 227 22.82 -23.81 5.62
N LEU A 228 23.93 -23.10 5.84
CA LEU A 228 25.29 -23.51 5.52
C LEU A 228 25.91 -24.27 6.69
#